data_e2ff1385666b419b6fa14da8d22ff879
#
_entry.id   e2ff1385666b419b6fa14da8d22ff879
#
_cell.length_a   1.000
_cell.length_b   1.000
_cell.length_c   1.000
_cell.angle_alpha   90.00
_cell.angle_beta   90.00
_cell.angle_gamma   90.00
#
_symmetry.space_group_name_H-M   'P 1'
#
loop_
_entity.id
_entity.type
_entity.pdbx_description
1 polymer ?
#
loop_
_entity_poly.entity_id
_entity_poly.type
_entity_poly.pdbx_seq_one_letter_code
_entity_poly.pdbx_strand_id
1 'polypeptide(L)'
;GYYKMFRFKENEVTTLAQYLKELGYHTSCDIINDKLIPKNGFDEIHVYDEKTVDFKKRHREFIQRLSSKKKFFLFLEHTETHKHLVDAVIQKYKQESIDDEYCSLQKENDERYNSYLPLTDEYVSSILQSLRDFHIDNKTILIFFADHGTSTGEKKGEKFYGVFAYEYTLNVFCILSIPNSPPQTINTQCRTIDIFPTILEISGRKLNN
;
A
#
# COMPACT_ATOMS: atom_id res chain seq x y z
N GLY A 1 -5.77 15.73 -19.00
CA GLY A 1 -5.22 14.54 -18.46
C GLY A 1 -5.79 14.17 -17.10
N TYR A 2 -5.77 12.91 -16.77
CA TYR A 2 -6.23 12.31 -15.52
C TYR A 2 -5.74 13.05 -14.26
N TYR A 3 -4.50 13.52 -14.26
CA TYR A 3 -3.89 14.24 -13.14
C TYR A 3 -4.54 15.59 -12.77
N LYS A 4 -5.38 16.18 -13.62
CA LYS A 4 -6.12 17.40 -13.24
C LYS A 4 -7.38 17.11 -12.42
N MET A 5 -7.92 15.89 -12.47
CA MET A 5 -9.13 15.49 -11.70
C MET A 5 -8.81 15.18 -10.23
N PHE A 6 -7.58 14.80 -9.91
CA PHE A 6 -7.17 14.36 -8.58
C PHE A 6 -6.37 15.43 -7.82
N ARG A 7 -6.62 16.71 -8.07
CA ARG A 7 -6.03 17.75 -7.22
C ARG A 7 -6.64 17.63 -5.83
N PHE A 8 -5.84 17.09 -4.93
CA PHE A 8 -6.13 17.13 -3.51
C PHE A 8 -6.23 18.60 -3.08
N LYS A 9 -7.33 18.94 -2.43
CA LYS A 9 -7.56 20.31 -1.93
C LYS A 9 -6.91 20.42 -0.55
N GLU A 10 -5.64 20.72 -0.55
CA GLU A 10 -4.76 20.75 0.65
C GLU A 10 -5.32 21.60 1.81
N ASN A 11 -6.12 22.61 1.50
CA ASN A 11 -6.68 23.52 2.50
C ASN A 11 -8.10 23.13 2.97
N GLU A 12 -8.73 22.13 2.37
CA GLU A 12 -10.11 21.75 2.68
C GLU A 12 -10.21 20.46 3.51
N VAL A 13 -9.12 19.67 3.57
CA VAL A 13 -9.10 18.36 4.21
C VAL A 13 -7.88 18.22 5.11
N THR A 14 -8.09 17.79 6.34
CA THR A 14 -7.00 17.43 7.26
C THR A 14 -6.56 15.99 7.00
N THR A 15 -5.28 15.79 6.74
CA THR A 15 -4.71 14.48 6.43
C THR A 15 -4.46 13.64 7.68
N LEU A 16 -4.32 12.31 7.51
CA LEU A 16 -3.90 11.43 8.59
C LEU A 16 -2.56 11.85 9.19
N ALA A 17 -1.60 12.23 8.34
CA ALA A 17 -0.28 12.68 8.77
C ALA A 17 -0.37 13.95 9.64
N GLN A 18 -1.25 14.91 9.30
CA GLN A 18 -1.48 16.10 10.14
C GLN A 18 -2.03 15.72 11.52
N TYR A 19 -3.04 14.85 11.58
CA TYR A 19 -3.60 14.40 12.87
C TYR A 19 -2.57 13.66 13.72
N LEU A 20 -1.78 12.79 13.13
CA LEU A 20 -0.74 12.06 13.87
C LEU A 20 0.38 12.99 14.33
N LYS A 21 0.72 14.00 13.53
CA LYS A 21 1.69 15.04 13.93
C LYS A 21 1.20 15.83 15.14
N GLU A 22 -0.09 16.21 15.19
CA GLU A 22 -0.71 16.83 16.37
C GLU A 22 -0.62 15.93 17.62
N LEU A 23 -0.64 14.61 17.45
CA LEU A 23 -0.46 13.64 18.52
C LEU A 23 1.01 13.38 18.88
N GLY A 24 1.93 14.14 18.30
CA GLY A 24 3.38 14.09 18.57
C GLY A 24 4.12 12.99 17.84
N TYR A 25 3.57 12.45 16.75
CA TYR A 25 4.29 11.51 15.88
C TYR A 25 5.23 12.27 14.93
N HIS A 26 6.43 11.75 14.77
CA HIS A 26 7.27 12.09 13.62
C HIS A 26 6.74 11.36 12.39
N THR A 27 6.44 12.08 11.32
CA THR A 27 5.70 11.57 10.17
C THR A 27 6.61 11.48 8.94
N SER A 28 6.78 10.29 8.39
CA SER A 28 7.63 10.03 7.23
C SER A 28 6.93 9.13 6.23
N CYS A 29 7.24 9.31 4.95
CA CYS A 29 6.80 8.40 3.91
C CYS A 29 7.91 8.12 2.88
N ASP A 30 7.80 6.95 2.24
CA ASP A 30 8.62 6.52 1.12
C ASP A 30 7.73 5.98 0.01
N ILE A 31 7.70 6.65 -1.14
CA ILE A 31 6.69 6.50 -2.19
C ILE A 31 7.31 6.61 -3.57
N ILE A 32 6.62 6.08 -4.57
CA ILE A 32 7.06 6.14 -5.97
C ILE A 32 6.93 7.55 -6.56
N ASN A 33 5.90 8.32 -6.14
CA ASN A 33 5.63 9.63 -6.71
C ASN A 33 4.94 10.53 -5.68
N ASP A 34 5.55 11.67 -5.40
CA ASP A 34 5.06 12.68 -4.44
C ASP A 34 3.74 13.38 -4.83
N LYS A 35 3.20 13.09 -6.02
CA LYS A 35 1.88 13.57 -6.47
C LYS A 35 0.73 12.64 -6.10
N LEU A 36 1.03 11.45 -5.61
CA LEU A 36 0.02 10.44 -5.28
C LEU A 36 -0.59 10.63 -3.90
N ILE A 37 0.11 11.31 -3.00
CA ILE A 37 -0.36 11.54 -1.63
C ILE A 37 -0.41 13.03 -1.29
N PRO A 38 -1.28 13.43 -0.33
CA PRO A 38 -1.22 14.76 0.28
C PRO A 38 0.10 14.95 1.02
N LYS A 39 0.79 16.05 0.76
CA LYS A 39 2.09 16.35 1.41
C LYS A 39 1.92 16.89 2.84
N ASN A 40 0.76 17.48 3.12
CA ASN A 40 0.49 18.14 4.39
C ASN A 40 0.59 17.15 5.56
N GLY A 41 1.37 17.54 6.57
CA GLY A 41 1.54 16.76 7.79
C GLY A 41 2.74 15.83 7.80
N PHE A 42 3.39 15.55 6.69
CA PHE A 42 4.65 14.82 6.69
C PHE A 42 5.83 15.71 7.05
N ASP A 43 6.69 15.22 7.94
CA ASP A 43 8.00 15.84 8.25
C ASP A 43 9.01 15.48 7.18
N GLU A 44 8.91 14.29 6.60
CA GLU A 44 9.81 13.78 5.58
C GLU A 44 9.04 13.08 4.48
N ILE A 45 9.31 13.43 3.23
CA ILE A 45 8.78 12.78 2.05
C ILE A 45 9.96 12.31 1.21
N HIS A 46 10.04 11.01 0.99
CA HIS A 46 11.06 10.40 0.16
C HIS A 46 10.41 9.77 -1.06
N VAL A 47 11.12 9.89 -2.20
CA VAL A 47 10.67 9.32 -3.47
C VAL A 47 11.75 8.38 -3.98
N TYR A 48 11.34 7.23 -4.51
CA TYR A 48 12.24 6.24 -5.08
C TYR A 48 11.91 5.94 -6.55
N ASP A 49 12.89 5.43 -7.27
CA ASP A 49 12.70 4.84 -8.59
C ASP A 49 12.43 3.34 -8.44
N GLU A 50 11.21 2.90 -8.78
CA GLU A 50 10.79 1.50 -8.66
C GLU A 50 11.65 0.51 -9.44
N LYS A 51 12.38 0.98 -10.47
CA LYS A 51 13.23 0.14 -11.31
C LYS A 51 14.54 -0.24 -10.66
N THR A 52 15.01 0.58 -9.71
CA THR A 52 16.35 0.45 -9.11
C THR A 52 16.33 0.24 -7.60
N VAL A 53 15.17 0.35 -6.96
CA VAL A 53 15.04 0.26 -5.51
C VAL A 53 15.23 -1.17 -4.99
N ASP A 54 15.99 -1.29 -3.92
CA ASP A 54 16.01 -2.46 -3.04
C ASP A 54 15.11 -2.16 -1.84
N PHE A 55 13.86 -2.60 -1.90
CA PHE A 55 12.85 -2.33 -0.87
C PHE A 55 13.25 -2.87 0.51
N LYS A 56 13.81 -4.09 0.58
CA LYS A 56 14.16 -4.73 1.86
C LYS A 56 15.22 -3.90 2.58
N LYS A 57 16.28 -3.52 1.88
CA LYS A 57 17.36 -2.70 2.43
C LYS A 57 16.85 -1.29 2.79
N ARG A 58 16.20 -0.63 1.86
CA ARG A 58 15.75 0.76 2.00
C ARG A 58 14.77 0.92 3.16
N HIS A 59 13.73 0.08 3.22
CA HIS A 59 12.72 0.21 4.27
C HIS A 59 13.25 -0.24 5.64
N ARG A 60 14.20 -1.18 5.69
CA ARG A 60 14.91 -1.49 6.92
C ARG A 60 15.68 -0.28 7.46
N GLU A 61 16.36 0.47 6.60
CA GLU A 61 17.08 1.70 6.98
C GLU A 61 16.12 2.76 7.53
N PHE A 62 14.93 2.94 6.92
CA PHE A 62 13.89 3.81 7.45
C PHE A 62 13.43 3.39 8.85
N ILE A 63 13.11 2.11 9.05
CA ILE A 63 12.69 1.57 10.34
C ILE A 63 13.80 1.77 11.39
N GLN A 64 15.04 1.47 11.05
CA GLN A 64 16.19 1.68 11.93
C GLN A 64 16.29 3.14 12.38
N ARG A 65 16.26 4.07 11.45
CA ARG A 65 16.37 5.50 11.73
C ARG A 65 15.23 6.00 12.62
N LEU A 66 14.00 5.55 12.34
CA LEU A 66 12.82 5.97 13.07
C LEU A 66 12.63 5.25 14.41
N SER A 67 13.27 4.10 14.63
CA SER A 67 13.16 3.34 15.87
C SER A 67 13.65 4.11 17.12
N SER A 68 14.52 5.11 16.92
CA SER A 68 15.00 6.02 17.98
C SER A 68 13.97 7.13 18.35
N LYS A 69 12.93 7.33 17.55
CA LYS A 69 11.91 8.34 17.82
C LYS A 69 10.94 7.84 18.89
N LYS A 70 10.46 8.74 19.75
CA LYS A 70 9.46 8.40 20.77
C LYS A 70 8.16 7.88 20.18
N LYS A 71 7.70 8.50 19.10
CA LYS A 71 6.56 8.10 18.28
C LYS A 71 6.88 8.38 16.82
N PHE A 72 6.53 7.48 15.93
CA PHE A 72 6.63 7.73 14.49
C PHE A 72 5.43 7.15 13.74
N PHE A 73 5.14 7.76 12.61
CA PHE A 73 4.26 7.24 11.57
C PHE A 73 5.10 7.09 10.30
N LEU A 74 5.15 5.90 9.76
CA LEU A 74 5.85 5.62 8.53
C LEU A 74 4.90 5.00 7.52
N PHE A 75 4.69 5.69 6.40
CA PHE A 75 3.96 5.18 5.25
C PHE A 75 4.96 4.69 4.21
N LEU A 76 4.86 3.41 3.87
CA LEU A 76 5.73 2.77 2.87
C LEU A 76 4.88 2.28 1.71
N GLU A 77 5.24 2.68 0.50
CA GLU A 77 4.68 2.12 -0.72
C GLU A 77 5.62 1.01 -1.22
N HIS A 78 5.05 -0.15 -1.54
CA HIS A 78 5.77 -1.29 -2.08
C HIS A 78 5.22 -1.65 -3.44
N THR A 79 6.00 -1.42 -4.50
CA THR A 79 5.55 -1.54 -5.89
C THR A 79 6.16 -2.71 -6.65
N GLU A 80 6.83 -3.65 -5.97
CA GLU A 80 7.53 -4.75 -6.65
C GLU A 80 6.58 -5.63 -7.46
N THR A 81 5.43 -5.99 -6.89
CA THR A 81 4.40 -6.76 -7.60
C THR A 81 3.83 -5.97 -8.79
N HIS A 82 3.57 -4.68 -8.60
CA HIS A 82 3.12 -3.77 -9.65
C HIS A 82 4.12 -3.73 -10.80
N LYS A 83 5.38 -3.50 -10.52
CA LYS A 83 6.46 -3.45 -11.51
C LYS A 83 6.51 -4.72 -12.36
N HIS A 84 6.58 -5.89 -11.70
CA HIS A 84 6.65 -7.17 -12.42
C HIS A 84 5.41 -7.42 -13.27
N LEU A 85 4.22 -7.14 -12.74
CA LEU A 85 2.97 -7.32 -13.47
C LEU A 85 2.89 -6.38 -14.68
N VAL A 86 3.18 -5.10 -14.50
CA VAL A 86 3.14 -4.09 -15.56
C VAL A 86 4.16 -4.39 -16.63
N ASP A 87 5.41 -4.69 -16.27
CA ASP A 87 6.47 -5.01 -17.24
C ASP A 87 6.11 -6.26 -18.05
N ALA A 88 5.64 -7.33 -17.40
CA ALA A 88 5.28 -8.57 -18.08
C ALA A 88 4.07 -8.38 -19.01
N VAL A 89 3.06 -7.64 -18.58
CA VAL A 89 1.85 -7.43 -19.38
C VAL A 89 2.08 -6.41 -20.49
N ILE A 90 2.73 -5.28 -20.19
CA ILE A 90 3.02 -4.25 -21.21
C ILE A 90 3.94 -4.82 -22.29
N GLN A 91 4.96 -5.57 -21.93
CA GLN A 91 5.87 -6.16 -22.93
C GLN A 91 5.16 -7.15 -23.85
N LYS A 92 4.29 -7.99 -23.27
CA LYS A 92 3.57 -9.01 -24.04
C LYS A 92 2.46 -8.42 -24.90
N TYR A 93 1.75 -7.39 -24.39
CA TYR A 93 0.52 -6.88 -24.96
C TYR A 93 0.60 -5.43 -25.48
N LYS A 94 1.77 -5.01 -25.95
CA LYS A 94 1.99 -3.69 -26.56
C LYS A 94 1.21 -3.44 -27.87
N GLN A 95 0.71 -4.46 -28.52
CA GLN A 95 0.02 -4.37 -29.82
C GLN A 95 -1.50 -4.35 -29.66
N GLU A 96 -2.18 -3.56 -30.48
CA GLU A 96 -3.54 -3.04 -30.29
C GLU A 96 -4.73 -4.01 -30.37
N SER A 97 -4.55 -5.31 -30.63
CA SER A 97 -5.68 -6.23 -30.89
C SER A 97 -5.88 -7.36 -29.87
N ILE A 98 -5.48 -7.19 -28.62
CA ILE A 98 -5.11 -8.32 -27.74
C ILE A 98 -6.07 -8.54 -26.56
N ASP A 99 -7.24 -7.89 -26.52
CA ASP A 99 -8.20 -8.09 -25.41
C ASP A 99 -8.72 -9.52 -25.35
N ASP A 100 -9.01 -10.12 -26.50
CA ASP A 100 -9.49 -11.50 -26.56
C ASP A 100 -8.39 -12.50 -26.20
N GLU A 101 -7.16 -12.25 -26.58
CA GLU A 101 -6.02 -13.10 -26.22
C GLU A 101 -5.75 -13.05 -24.71
N TYR A 102 -5.73 -11.87 -24.09
CA TYR A 102 -5.52 -11.74 -22.64
C TYR A 102 -6.58 -12.50 -21.83
N CYS A 103 -7.85 -12.35 -22.20
CA CYS A 103 -8.94 -13.04 -21.53
C CYS A 103 -8.95 -14.56 -21.79
N SER A 104 -8.47 -15.00 -22.95
CA SER A 104 -8.36 -16.44 -23.27
C SER A 104 -7.24 -17.13 -22.49
N LEU A 105 -6.29 -16.36 -21.94
CA LEU A 105 -5.13 -16.84 -21.16
C LEU A 105 -5.28 -16.58 -19.65
N GLN A 106 -6.51 -16.50 -19.15
CA GLN A 106 -6.76 -16.20 -17.73
C GLN A 106 -5.96 -17.10 -16.79
N LYS A 107 -5.93 -18.40 -17.02
CA LYS A 107 -5.21 -19.34 -16.18
C LYS A 107 -3.72 -19.03 -16.13
N GLU A 108 -3.09 -18.75 -17.27
CA GLU A 108 -1.69 -18.38 -17.36
C GLU A 108 -1.40 -17.02 -16.71
N ASN A 109 -2.34 -16.10 -16.81
CA ASN A 109 -2.25 -14.80 -16.14
C ASN A 109 -2.35 -14.95 -14.62
N ASP A 110 -3.24 -15.81 -14.11
CA ASP A 110 -3.35 -16.16 -12.69
C ASP A 110 -2.05 -16.80 -12.17
N GLU A 111 -1.51 -17.78 -12.90
CA GLU A 111 -0.26 -18.42 -12.52
C GLU A 111 0.90 -17.42 -12.48
N ARG A 112 0.94 -16.50 -13.43
CA ARG A 112 1.94 -15.42 -13.47
C ARG A 112 1.76 -14.46 -12.29
N TYR A 113 0.54 -14.01 -12.02
CA TYR A 113 0.23 -13.16 -10.87
C TYR A 113 0.67 -13.83 -9.57
N ASN A 114 0.28 -15.08 -9.37
CA ASN A 114 0.62 -15.85 -8.19
C ASN A 114 2.14 -16.06 -8.02
N SER A 115 2.90 -16.08 -9.11
CA SER A 115 4.37 -16.22 -9.06
C SER A 115 5.08 -15.01 -8.42
N TYR A 116 4.43 -13.86 -8.33
CA TYR A 116 4.97 -12.66 -7.68
C TYR A 116 4.65 -12.58 -6.18
N LEU A 117 3.67 -13.33 -5.69
CA LEU A 117 3.28 -13.29 -4.27
C LEU A 117 4.40 -13.66 -3.30
N PRO A 118 5.29 -14.66 -3.59
CA PRO A 118 6.43 -14.95 -2.73
C PRO A 118 7.36 -13.76 -2.50
N LEU A 119 7.54 -12.89 -3.50
CA LEU A 119 8.36 -11.68 -3.35
C LEU A 119 7.76 -10.69 -2.33
N THR A 120 6.43 -10.54 -2.37
CA THR A 120 5.70 -9.72 -1.40
C THR A 120 5.75 -10.33 0.00
N ASP A 121 5.62 -11.65 0.12
CA ASP A 121 5.74 -12.35 1.40
C ASP A 121 7.14 -12.20 2.02
N GLU A 122 8.19 -12.35 1.22
CA GLU A 122 9.56 -12.08 1.64
C GLU A 122 9.77 -10.62 2.10
N TYR A 123 9.17 -9.67 1.37
CA TYR A 123 9.23 -8.26 1.76
C TYR A 123 8.54 -8.03 3.11
N VAL A 124 7.32 -8.51 3.30
CA VAL A 124 6.60 -8.39 4.59
C VAL A 124 7.39 -9.04 5.72
N SER A 125 7.95 -10.23 5.48
CA SER A 125 8.80 -10.92 6.43
C SER A 125 10.02 -10.08 6.82
N SER A 126 10.63 -9.35 5.87
CA SER A 126 11.76 -8.46 6.13
C SER A 126 11.38 -7.24 6.97
N ILE A 127 10.17 -6.70 6.80
CA ILE A 127 9.63 -5.63 7.65
C ILE A 127 9.44 -6.14 9.09
N LEU A 128 8.76 -7.28 9.24
CA LEU A 128 8.55 -7.90 10.57
C LEU A 128 9.88 -8.20 11.27
N GLN A 129 10.86 -8.70 10.53
CA GLN A 129 12.20 -8.96 11.08
C GLN A 129 12.90 -7.66 11.50
N SER A 130 12.77 -6.60 10.73
CA SER A 130 13.32 -5.28 11.06
C SER A 130 12.71 -4.72 12.35
N LEU A 131 11.40 -4.84 12.54
CA LEU A 131 10.74 -4.40 13.77
C LEU A 131 11.28 -5.17 15.00
N ARG A 132 11.49 -6.49 14.87
CA ARG A 132 12.09 -7.34 15.93
C ARG A 132 13.54 -6.96 16.22
N ASP A 133 14.36 -6.82 15.18
CA ASP A 133 15.79 -6.48 15.32
C ASP A 133 16.01 -5.14 16.05
N PHE A 134 15.10 -4.18 15.84
CA PHE A 134 15.15 -2.88 16.50
C PHE A 134 14.31 -2.80 17.78
N HIS A 135 13.76 -3.92 18.25
CA HIS A 135 13.00 -4.04 19.50
C HIS A 135 11.81 -3.08 19.58
N ILE A 136 11.07 -2.95 18.48
CA ILE A 136 9.89 -2.11 18.40
C ILE A 136 8.63 -2.85 17.95
N ASP A 137 8.70 -4.15 17.70
CA ASP A 137 7.58 -5.00 17.27
C ASP A 137 6.42 -5.01 18.29
N ASN A 138 6.73 -5.02 19.58
CA ASN A 138 5.75 -5.04 20.66
C ASN A 138 5.09 -3.68 20.96
N LYS A 139 5.43 -2.64 20.23
CA LYS A 139 4.91 -1.26 20.40
C LYS A 139 4.60 -0.58 19.07
N THR A 140 4.63 -1.33 17.95
CA THR A 140 4.32 -0.83 16.62
C THR A 140 3.03 -1.46 16.11
N ILE A 141 2.09 -0.63 15.69
CA ILE A 141 0.94 -1.06 14.91
C ILE A 141 1.39 -1.16 13.47
N LEU A 142 1.22 -2.33 12.86
CA LEU A 142 1.50 -2.54 11.45
C LEU A 142 0.20 -2.73 10.69
N ILE A 143 0.03 -1.98 9.62
CA ILE A 143 -1.10 -2.10 8.70
C ILE A 143 -0.54 -2.44 7.33
N PHE A 144 -1.00 -3.55 6.76
CA PHE A 144 -0.63 -3.99 5.44
C PHE A 144 -1.90 -4.19 4.61
N PHE A 145 -2.03 -3.44 3.51
CA PHE A 145 -3.23 -3.46 2.68
C PHE A 145 -2.88 -3.17 1.22
N ALA A 146 -3.79 -3.53 0.32
CA ALA A 146 -3.73 -3.12 -1.08
C ALA A 146 -4.70 -1.96 -1.33
N ASP A 147 -4.34 -1.06 -2.25
CA ASP A 147 -5.17 0.06 -2.68
C ASP A 147 -6.28 -0.41 -3.64
N HIS A 148 -5.98 -1.35 -4.53
CA HIS A 148 -6.92 -2.03 -5.42
C HIS A 148 -6.39 -3.41 -5.81
N GLY A 149 -7.25 -4.23 -6.37
CA GLY A 149 -6.90 -5.49 -7.00
C GLY A 149 -6.56 -5.34 -8.48
N THR A 150 -6.43 -6.44 -9.20
CA THR A 150 -6.10 -6.46 -10.63
C THR A 150 -6.88 -7.54 -11.37
N SER A 151 -7.16 -7.30 -12.65
CA SER A 151 -7.73 -8.31 -13.55
C SER A 151 -6.65 -9.23 -14.09
N THR A 152 -6.95 -10.53 -14.11
CA THR A 152 -6.14 -11.54 -14.80
C THR A 152 -6.79 -12.06 -16.07
N GLY A 153 -7.93 -11.44 -16.49
CA GLY A 153 -8.65 -11.78 -17.72
C GLY A 153 -10.10 -12.24 -17.48
N GLU A 154 -10.68 -11.94 -16.31
CA GLU A 154 -12.05 -12.36 -15.95
C GLU A 154 -13.12 -11.68 -16.80
N LYS A 155 -12.85 -10.49 -17.30
CA LYS A 155 -13.78 -9.70 -18.10
C LYS A 155 -13.12 -9.17 -19.36
N LYS A 156 -13.80 -9.30 -20.50
CA LYS A 156 -13.38 -8.67 -21.75
C LYS A 156 -13.36 -7.15 -21.62
N GLY A 157 -12.34 -6.52 -22.20
CA GLY A 157 -12.15 -5.07 -22.16
C GLY A 157 -11.38 -4.57 -20.93
N GLU A 158 -11.04 -5.43 -19.97
CA GLU A 158 -10.18 -5.07 -18.83
C GLU A 158 -8.95 -5.96 -18.80
N LYS A 159 -7.81 -5.36 -19.06
CA LYS A 159 -6.50 -5.98 -18.96
C LYS A 159 -5.82 -5.44 -17.72
N PHE A 160 -5.49 -6.25 -16.75
CA PHE A 160 -4.80 -5.84 -15.54
C PHE A 160 -5.19 -4.41 -15.06
N TYR A 161 -4.74 -3.98 -13.93
CA TYR A 161 -4.87 -2.61 -13.40
C TYR A 161 -6.22 -2.18 -12.82
N GLY A 162 -7.30 -2.95 -12.95
CA GLY A 162 -8.55 -2.66 -12.23
C GLY A 162 -9.16 -1.29 -12.53
N VAL A 163 -9.39 -0.97 -13.80
CA VAL A 163 -10.00 0.30 -14.22
C VAL A 163 -11.50 0.35 -13.88
N PHE A 164 -12.15 -0.81 -13.87
CA PHE A 164 -13.58 -0.92 -13.58
C PHE A 164 -13.85 -1.42 -12.18
N ALA A 165 -15.04 -1.11 -11.65
CA ALA A 165 -15.47 -1.47 -10.31
C ALA A 165 -15.98 -2.92 -10.23
N TYR A 166 -15.17 -3.88 -10.64
CA TYR A 166 -15.45 -5.30 -10.51
C TYR A 166 -14.93 -5.86 -9.19
N GLU A 167 -15.44 -7.03 -8.79
CA GLU A 167 -15.08 -7.68 -7.52
C GLU A 167 -13.57 -7.90 -7.36
N TYR A 168 -12.89 -8.37 -8.40
CA TYR A 168 -11.43 -8.59 -8.38
C TYR A 168 -10.61 -7.29 -8.27
N THR A 169 -11.23 -6.13 -8.56
CA THR A 169 -10.61 -4.82 -8.35
C THR A 169 -10.90 -4.26 -6.96
N LEU A 170 -12.13 -4.45 -6.48
CA LEU A 170 -12.62 -3.84 -5.25
C LEU A 170 -12.33 -4.67 -4.00
N ASN A 171 -12.27 -6.00 -4.14
CA ASN A 171 -12.04 -6.90 -3.02
C ASN A 171 -10.55 -7.00 -2.71
N VAL A 172 -10.11 -6.17 -1.78
CA VAL A 172 -8.72 -6.10 -1.33
C VAL A 172 -8.58 -6.60 0.11
N PHE A 173 -7.39 -7.04 0.46
CA PHE A 173 -7.09 -7.45 1.81
C PHE A 173 -6.65 -6.27 2.68
N CYS A 174 -6.84 -6.39 3.99
CA CYS A 174 -6.22 -5.55 4.99
C CYS A 174 -5.83 -6.39 6.21
N ILE A 175 -4.57 -6.36 6.58
CA ILE A 175 -4.04 -7.01 7.78
C ILE A 175 -3.62 -5.93 8.76
N LEU A 176 -4.21 -5.95 9.95
CA LEU A 176 -3.91 -5.03 11.03
C LEU A 176 -3.30 -5.81 12.20
N SER A 177 -2.03 -5.56 12.48
CA SER A 177 -1.33 -6.14 13.63
C SER A 177 -1.21 -5.11 14.73
N ILE A 178 -1.88 -5.36 15.86
CA ILE A 178 -1.85 -4.51 17.05
C ILE A 178 -1.14 -5.28 18.17
N PRO A 179 -0.11 -4.70 18.81
CA PRO A 179 0.57 -5.36 19.91
C PRO A 179 -0.40 -5.82 21.02
N ASN A 180 -0.21 -7.03 21.52
CA ASN A 180 -1.03 -7.66 22.56
C ASN A 180 -2.50 -7.91 22.18
N SER A 181 -2.88 -7.75 20.92
CA SER A 181 -4.22 -8.15 20.45
C SER A 181 -4.21 -9.58 19.96
N PRO A 182 -5.21 -10.39 20.33
CA PRO A 182 -5.33 -11.76 19.81
C PRO A 182 -5.64 -11.73 18.31
N PRO A 183 -5.20 -12.74 17.55
CA PRO A 183 -5.56 -12.85 16.15
C PRO A 183 -7.07 -13.11 16.00
N GLN A 184 -7.68 -12.43 15.05
CA GLN A 184 -9.09 -12.60 14.70
C GLN A 184 -9.31 -12.30 13.22
N THR A 185 -10.37 -12.88 12.67
CA THR A 185 -10.84 -12.58 11.31
C THR A 185 -12.10 -11.72 11.39
N ILE A 186 -12.09 -10.58 10.71
CA ILE A 186 -13.26 -9.70 10.62
C ILE A 186 -14.05 -10.10 9.36
N ASN A 187 -15.25 -10.62 9.53
CA ASN A 187 -16.14 -11.04 8.44
C ASN A 187 -17.12 -9.94 8.01
N THR A 188 -17.16 -8.83 8.73
CA THR A 188 -17.97 -7.67 8.35
C THR A 188 -17.29 -6.94 7.20
N GLN A 189 -18.08 -6.51 6.21
CA GLN A 189 -17.56 -5.72 5.10
C GLN A 189 -16.96 -4.41 5.62
N CYS A 190 -15.68 -4.20 5.31
CA CYS A 190 -14.92 -2.98 5.60
C CYS A 190 -14.53 -2.30 4.28
N ARG A 191 -14.15 -1.04 4.35
CA ARG A 191 -13.69 -0.25 3.21
C ARG A 191 -12.32 0.34 3.50
N THR A 192 -11.53 0.61 2.48
CA THR A 192 -10.21 1.26 2.64
C THR A 192 -10.33 2.63 3.34
N ILE A 193 -11.44 3.33 3.18
CA ILE A 193 -11.71 4.60 3.88
C ILE A 193 -11.85 4.42 5.41
N ASP A 194 -12.19 3.22 5.88
CA ASP A 194 -12.35 2.93 7.30
C ASP A 194 -10.99 2.79 8.03
N ILE A 195 -9.89 2.65 7.28
CA ILE A 195 -8.51 2.59 7.83
C ILE A 195 -8.15 3.90 8.53
N PHE A 196 -8.50 5.03 7.94
CA PHE A 196 -8.18 6.36 8.50
C PHE A 196 -8.77 6.57 9.91
N PRO A 197 -10.10 6.46 10.15
CA PRO A 197 -10.69 6.61 11.47
C PRO A 197 -10.17 5.54 12.44
N THR A 198 -9.93 4.31 11.99
CA THR A 198 -9.38 3.23 12.81
C THR A 198 -8.00 3.58 13.36
N ILE A 199 -7.10 4.10 12.51
CA ILE A 199 -5.77 4.53 12.95
C ILE A 199 -5.87 5.64 14.00
N LEU A 200 -6.75 6.63 13.79
CA LEU A 200 -6.91 7.73 14.73
C LEU A 200 -7.43 7.24 16.09
N GLU A 201 -8.42 6.37 16.09
CA GLU A 201 -8.99 5.80 17.32
C GLU A 201 -7.94 5.01 18.11
N ILE A 202 -7.20 4.12 17.46
CA ILE A 202 -6.13 3.31 18.07
C ILE A 202 -5.00 4.23 18.58
N SER A 203 -4.75 5.36 17.90
CA SER A 203 -3.75 6.36 18.31
C SER A 203 -4.22 7.26 19.45
N GLY A 204 -5.44 7.07 19.97
CA GLY A 204 -5.99 7.78 21.11
C GLY A 204 -6.75 9.06 20.77
N ARG A 205 -7.02 9.32 19.49
CA ARG A 205 -7.86 10.46 19.08
C ARG A 205 -9.30 10.01 18.91
N LYS A 206 -10.19 10.58 19.72
CA LYS A 206 -11.64 10.44 19.51
C LYS A 206 -12.05 11.30 18.32
N LEU A 207 -12.69 10.69 17.34
CA LEU A 207 -13.40 11.42 16.29
C LEU A 207 -14.74 11.89 16.89
N ASN A 208 -14.98 13.20 16.87
CA ASN A 208 -16.31 13.71 17.18
C ASN A 208 -17.22 13.33 16.00
N ASN A 209 -18.26 12.58 16.26
CA ASN A 209 -19.33 12.30 15.30
C ASN A 209 -20.04 13.56 14.90
#